data_8a944143b9a27318148a864e071473cb
#
_entry.id   8a944143b9a27318148a864e071473cb
#
_cell.length_a   1.000
_cell.length_b   1.000
_cell.length_c   1.000
_cell.angle_alpha   90.00
_cell.angle_beta   90.00
_cell.angle_gamma   90.00
#
_symmetry.space_group_name_H-M   'P 1'
#
loop_
_entity.id
_entity.type
_entity.pdbx_description
1 polymer ?
#
loop_
_entity_poly.entity_id
_entity_poly.type
_entity_poly.pdbx_seq_one_letter_code
_entity_poly.pdbx_strand_id
1 'polypeptide(L)'
;TALDCASIRDDLSLTSSAFSDTDTNDLTKFGIKSYAIFKLINSGAFDSLIMFQTIEKEHNWTQRERKQLRNISQIISSLMMRKETQDKLEQSQKLMRQLAFYDAIYNIPNRARLNKDLDKIIKRNTKGSLIAFKVTNTRTLSAVYGHTYSDMLLRSIAQYLKDLPVKDIGVYYFTNAIFMLNLPDCTDNEAKNLVEMLIHRFSKPWKFGEDEHSIHCSLGIAFYPENGEDAEGAAHADLTVTFDLSLIHISEPTRPLY
;
A
#
# COMPACT_ATOMS: atom_id res chain seq x y z
N THR A 1 -35.20 -8.10 -14.71
CA THR A 1 -36.03 -9.10 -14.02
C THR A 1 -35.05 -10.15 -13.49
N ALA A 2 -34.93 -10.26 -12.18
CA ALA A 2 -34.06 -11.25 -11.54
C ALA A 2 -34.77 -12.59 -11.64
N LEU A 3 -34.14 -13.55 -12.34
CA LEU A 3 -34.52 -14.95 -12.27
C LEU A 3 -34.51 -15.35 -10.78
N ASP A 4 -35.61 -15.89 -10.28
CA ASP A 4 -35.65 -16.39 -8.90
C ASP A 4 -34.79 -17.66 -8.79
N CYS A 5 -33.51 -17.44 -8.45
CA CYS A 5 -32.49 -18.49 -8.40
C CYS A 5 -32.77 -19.56 -7.33
N ALA A 6 -33.70 -19.32 -6.40
CA ALA A 6 -34.04 -20.26 -5.33
C ALA A 6 -34.85 -21.46 -5.84
N SER A 7 -35.57 -21.32 -6.95
CA SER A 7 -36.41 -22.38 -7.54
C SER A 7 -35.64 -23.32 -8.47
N ILE A 8 -34.40 -23.02 -8.83
CA ILE A 8 -33.60 -23.84 -9.76
C ILE A 8 -33.05 -25.07 -9.02
N ARG A 9 -33.59 -26.25 -9.29
CA ARG A 9 -33.07 -27.53 -8.80
C ARG A 9 -31.76 -27.88 -9.53
N ASP A 10 -30.93 -28.73 -8.90
CA ASP A 10 -29.58 -29.05 -9.38
C ASP A 10 -29.47 -29.67 -10.78
N ASP A 11 -30.60 -29.90 -11.44
CA ASP A 11 -30.69 -30.60 -12.72
C ASP A 11 -31.86 -30.09 -13.56
N LEU A 12 -31.74 -28.89 -14.06
CA LEU A 12 -32.76 -28.31 -14.93
C LEU A 12 -32.27 -28.20 -16.37
N SER A 13 -32.48 -29.31 -17.10
CA SER A 13 -32.71 -29.19 -18.53
C SER A 13 -34.19 -28.87 -18.66
N LEU A 14 -34.54 -27.65 -18.93
CA LEU A 14 -35.93 -27.25 -19.02
C LEU A 14 -36.36 -27.14 -20.49
N THR A 15 -37.31 -27.93 -20.84
CA THR A 15 -38.39 -27.54 -21.72
C THR A 15 -39.19 -26.44 -21.01
N SER A 16 -39.79 -25.53 -21.74
CA SER A 16 -40.46 -24.26 -21.35
C SER A 16 -41.37 -24.27 -20.10
N SER A 17 -41.52 -25.35 -19.39
CA SER A 17 -42.49 -25.49 -18.28
C SER A 17 -41.96 -25.19 -16.87
N ALA A 18 -40.72 -24.84 -16.68
CA ALA A 18 -40.13 -24.60 -15.36
C ALA A 18 -39.81 -23.12 -15.03
N PHE A 19 -40.04 -22.22 -15.94
CA PHE A 19 -39.99 -20.80 -15.70
C PHE A 19 -41.42 -20.18 -15.72
N SER A 20 -41.57 -19.04 -15.05
CA SER A 20 -42.83 -18.29 -15.18
C SER A 20 -43.04 -17.85 -16.62
N ASP A 21 -44.29 -17.69 -17.04
CA ASP A 21 -44.65 -17.24 -18.41
C ASP A 21 -43.97 -15.93 -18.81
N THR A 22 -43.58 -15.10 -17.87
CA THR A 22 -42.82 -13.86 -18.07
C THR A 22 -41.36 -14.12 -18.46
N ASP A 23 -40.68 -15.09 -17.83
CA ASP A 23 -39.27 -15.40 -18.10
C ASP A 23 -39.11 -16.10 -19.45
N THR A 24 -40.02 -17.00 -19.82
CA THR A 24 -40.08 -17.65 -21.14
C THR A 24 -40.34 -16.67 -22.27
N ASN A 25 -41.19 -15.65 -22.03
CA ASN A 25 -41.48 -14.60 -23.02
C ASN A 25 -40.23 -13.73 -23.32
N ASP A 26 -39.41 -13.45 -22.34
CA ASP A 26 -38.19 -12.69 -22.54
C ASP A 26 -37.12 -13.49 -23.29
N LEU A 27 -36.97 -14.78 -23.01
CA LEU A 27 -36.02 -15.67 -23.75
C LEU A 27 -36.41 -15.80 -25.23
N THR A 28 -37.71 -15.90 -25.56
CA THR A 28 -38.18 -15.95 -26.95
C THR A 28 -37.91 -14.66 -27.71
N LYS A 29 -37.99 -13.48 -27.06
CA LYS A 29 -37.62 -12.19 -27.68
C LYS A 29 -36.14 -12.16 -28.14
N PHE A 30 -35.27 -12.87 -27.48
CA PHE A 30 -33.87 -13.03 -27.87
C PHE A 30 -33.63 -14.15 -28.89
N GLY A 31 -34.70 -14.76 -29.43
CA GLY A 31 -34.62 -15.81 -30.43
C GLY A 31 -34.12 -17.16 -29.91
N ILE A 32 -34.15 -17.38 -28.59
CA ILE A 32 -33.70 -18.61 -27.97
C ILE A 32 -34.78 -19.69 -28.18
N LYS A 33 -34.39 -20.79 -28.84
CA LYS A 33 -35.28 -21.90 -29.16
C LYS A 33 -35.30 -23.00 -28.10
N SER A 34 -34.14 -23.31 -27.54
CA SER A 34 -34.00 -24.23 -26.42
C SER A 34 -32.79 -23.91 -25.57
N TYR A 35 -32.81 -24.29 -24.29
CA TYR A 35 -31.69 -24.00 -23.37
C TYR A 35 -31.51 -25.09 -22.32
N ALA A 36 -30.31 -25.14 -21.74
CA ALA A 36 -29.98 -25.95 -20.57
C ALA A 36 -29.19 -25.07 -19.58
N ILE A 37 -29.62 -25.02 -18.31
CA ILE A 37 -29.05 -24.17 -17.28
C ILE A 37 -28.42 -25.05 -16.20
N PHE A 38 -27.23 -24.66 -15.76
CA PHE A 38 -26.49 -25.31 -14.68
C PHE A 38 -26.08 -24.27 -13.64
N LYS A 39 -26.20 -24.64 -12.37
CA LYS A 39 -25.68 -23.83 -11.27
C LYS A 39 -24.16 -23.92 -11.22
N LEU A 40 -23.50 -22.80 -11.07
CA LEU A 40 -22.09 -22.71 -10.69
C LEU A 40 -22.05 -22.49 -9.17
N ILE A 41 -21.51 -23.44 -8.43
CA ILE A 41 -21.41 -23.39 -6.98
C ILE A 41 -20.00 -22.95 -6.62
N ASN A 42 -19.89 -21.83 -5.90
CA ASN A 42 -18.64 -21.36 -5.34
C ASN A 42 -18.71 -21.46 -3.81
N SER A 43 -17.70 -22.09 -3.19
CA SER A 43 -17.57 -22.22 -1.71
C SER A 43 -18.85 -22.73 -0.99
N GLY A 44 -19.65 -23.56 -1.65
CA GLY A 44 -20.90 -24.12 -1.10
C GLY A 44 -22.12 -23.20 -1.19
N ALA A 45 -21.97 -21.97 -1.68
CA ALA A 45 -23.05 -21.04 -1.94
C ALA A 45 -23.34 -20.94 -3.45
N PHE A 46 -24.59 -20.68 -3.80
CA PHE A 46 -24.98 -20.37 -5.16
C PHE A 46 -24.41 -18.99 -5.53
N ASP A 47 -23.69 -18.91 -6.64
CA ASP A 47 -23.02 -17.68 -7.06
C ASP A 47 -23.44 -17.26 -8.47
N SER A 48 -23.55 -18.20 -9.40
CA SER A 48 -23.81 -17.89 -10.81
C SER A 48 -24.52 -19.02 -11.53
N LEU A 49 -25.04 -18.73 -12.69
CA LEU A 49 -25.63 -19.68 -13.62
C LEU A 49 -24.86 -19.70 -14.94
N ILE A 50 -24.72 -20.88 -15.52
CA ILE A 50 -24.32 -21.01 -16.91
C ILE A 50 -25.47 -21.55 -17.74
N MET A 51 -25.76 -20.88 -18.85
CA MET A 51 -26.82 -21.28 -19.75
C MET A 51 -26.23 -21.63 -21.14
N PHE A 52 -26.54 -22.81 -21.60
CA PHE A 52 -26.30 -23.24 -22.96
C PHE A 52 -27.60 -23.08 -23.76
N GLN A 53 -27.54 -22.45 -24.94
CA GLN A 53 -28.73 -22.12 -25.69
C GLN A 53 -28.57 -22.43 -27.17
N THR A 54 -29.69 -22.70 -27.85
CA THR A 54 -29.76 -22.81 -29.31
C THR A 54 -30.67 -21.72 -29.86
N ILE A 55 -30.29 -21.14 -31.00
CA ILE A 55 -30.96 -20.00 -31.62
C ILE A 55 -31.61 -20.42 -32.94
N GLU A 56 -30.99 -21.31 -33.71
CA GLU A 56 -31.45 -21.66 -35.04
C GLU A 56 -32.60 -22.67 -35.05
N LYS A 57 -32.49 -23.73 -34.25
CA LYS A 57 -33.44 -24.83 -34.20
C LYS A 57 -33.74 -25.23 -32.74
N GLU A 58 -34.96 -25.71 -32.52
CA GLU A 58 -35.28 -26.42 -31.27
C GLU A 58 -34.38 -27.66 -31.15
N HIS A 59 -33.85 -27.87 -29.94
CA HIS A 59 -33.01 -29.03 -29.62
C HIS A 59 -33.48 -29.68 -28.33
N ASN A 60 -33.79 -30.96 -28.43
CA ASN A 60 -34.08 -31.79 -27.26
C ASN A 60 -32.77 -32.36 -26.68
N TRP A 61 -32.31 -31.76 -25.59
CA TRP A 61 -31.10 -32.17 -24.92
C TRP A 61 -31.17 -33.64 -24.44
N THR A 62 -30.33 -34.49 -25.00
CA THR A 62 -30.23 -35.92 -24.59
C THR A 62 -29.53 -36.03 -23.23
N GLN A 63 -29.74 -37.14 -22.53
CA GLN A 63 -29.04 -37.40 -21.26
C GLN A 63 -27.52 -37.34 -21.40
N ARG A 64 -26.97 -37.78 -22.54
CA ARG A 64 -25.53 -37.74 -22.81
C ARG A 64 -25.02 -36.30 -22.94
N GLU A 65 -25.74 -35.49 -23.67
CA GLU A 65 -25.39 -34.06 -23.85
C GLU A 65 -25.49 -33.29 -22.54
N ARG A 66 -26.55 -33.50 -21.76
CA ARG A 66 -26.69 -32.88 -20.43
C ARG A 66 -25.54 -33.26 -19.52
N LYS A 67 -25.08 -34.52 -19.51
CA LYS A 67 -23.93 -34.97 -18.74
C LYS A 67 -22.65 -34.28 -19.18
N GLN A 68 -22.45 -34.12 -20.49
CA GLN A 68 -21.27 -33.37 -21.04
C GLN A 68 -21.32 -31.91 -20.65
N LEU A 69 -22.46 -31.24 -20.81
CA LEU A 69 -22.63 -29.83 -20.43
C LEU A 69 -22.44 -29.62 -18.93
N ARG A 70 -22.91 -30.53 -18.09
CA ARG A 70 -22.67 -30.52 -16.65
C ARG A 70 -21.16 -30.62 -16.33
N ASN A 71 -20.45 -31.54 -16.99
CA ASN A 71 -18.99 -31.64 -16.80
C ASN A 71 -18.27 -30.32 -17.19
N ILE A 72 -18.67 -29.72 -18.30
CA ILE A 72 -18.14 -28.42 -18.73
C ILE A 72 -18.44 -27.34 -17.67
N SER A 73 -19.67 -27.29 -17.19
CA SER A 73 -20.08 -26.33 -16.13
C SER A 73 -19.26 -26.51 -14.84
N GLN A 74 -18.99 -27.76 -14.44
CA GLN A 74 -18.15 -28.06 -13.29
C GLN A 74 -16.69 -27.63 -13.48
N ILE A 75 -16.15 -27.81 -14.70
CA ILE A 75 -14.80 -27.34 -15.04
C ILE A 75 -14.76 -25.80 -14.96
N ILE A 76 -15.74 -25.14 -15.56
CA ILE A 76 -15.84 -23.67 -15.50
C ILE A 76 -15.95 -23.19 -14.05
N SER A 77 -16.82 -23.81 -13.24
CA SER A 77 -16.97 -23.50 -11.82
C SER A 77 -15.64 -23.64 -11.06
N SER A 78 -14.90 -24.73 -11.29
CA SER A 78 -13.61 -24.96 -10.65
C SER A 78 -12.54 -23.96 -11.07
N LEU A 79 -12.53 -23.53 -12.35
CA LEU A 79 -11.63 -22.50 -12.85
C LEU A 79 -11.95 -21.12 -12.25
N MET A 80 -13.24 -20.77 -12.15
CA MET A 80 -13.68 -19.52 -11.53
C MET A 80 -13.30 -19.48 -10.05
N MET A 81 -13.56 -20.56 -9.30
CA MET A 81 -13.17 -20.69 -7.89
C MET A 81 -11.65 -20.56 -7.70
N ARG A 82 -10.88 -21.23 -8.56
CA ARG A 82 -9.40 -21.14 -8.52
C ARG A 82 -8.91 -19.71 -8.75
N LYS A 83 -9.50 -19.00 -9.72
CA LYS A 83 -9.16 -17.61 -10.00
C LYS A 83 -9.49 -16.71 -8.81
N GLU A 84 -10.71 -16.81 -8.27
CA GLU A 84 -11.13 -16.02 -7.11
C GLU A 84 -10.23 -16.25 -5.88
N THR A 85 -9.88 -17.52 -5.62
CA THR A 85 -8.96 -17.85 -4.53
C THR A 85 -7.57 -17.26 -4.76
N GLN A 86 -7.08 -17.30 -5.99
CA GLN A 86 -5.80 -16.68 -6.37
C GLN A 86 -5.84 -15.16 -6.16
N ASP A 87 -6.90 -14.50 -6.62
CA ASP A 87 -7.07 -13.06 -6.47
C ASP A 87 -7.12 -12.63 -4.99
N LYS A 88 -7.86 -13.39 -4.15
CA LYS A 88 -7.90 -13.20 -2.69
C LYS A 88 -6.54 -13.39 -2.04
N LEU A 89 -5.79 -14.41 -2.47
CA LEU A 89 -4.43 -14.67 -1.96
C LEU A 89 -3.49 -13.52 -2.31
N GLU A 90 -3.52 -13.02 -3.54
CA GLU A 90 -2.69 -11.90 -3.98
C GLU A 90 -3.03 -10.61 -3.22
N GLN A 91 -4.31 -10.33 -3.01
CA GLN A 91 -4.76 -9.19 -2.19
C GLN A 91 -4.28 -9.32 -0.74
N SER A 92 -4.43 -10.50 -0.14
CA SER A 92 -3.96 -10.77 1.22
C SER A 92 -2.43 -10.60 1.33
N GLN A 93 -1.67 -11.15 0.38
CA GLN A 93 -0.21 -10.98 0.34
C GLN A 93 0.20 -9.52 0.19
N LYS A 94 -0.50 -8.75 -0.65
CA LYS A 94 -0.25 -7.31 -0.82
C LYS A 94 -0.49 -6.55 0.48
N LEU A 95 -1.61 -6.83 1.15
CA LEU A 95 -1.93 -6.22 2.43
C LEU A 95 -0.90 -6.59 3.51
N MET A 96 -0.53 -7.88 3.61
CA MET A 96 0.51 -8.32 4.55
C MET A 96 1.86 -7.64 4.30
N ARG A 97 2.27 -7.48 3.03
CA ARG A 97 3.49 -6.75 2.69
C ARG A 97 3.40 -5.28 3.09
N GLN A 98 2.24 -4.65 2.89
CA GLN A 98 2.01 -3.26 3.28
C GLN A 98 2.11 -3.10 4.80
N LEU A 99 1.43 -3.94 5.57
CA LEU A 99 1.47 -3.91 7.04
C LEU A 99 2.88 -4.24 7.60
N ALA A 100 3.61 -5.15 6.96
CA ALA A 100 4.95 -5.55 7.40
C ALA A 100 6.02 -4.48 7.13
N PHE A 101 5.88 -3.68 6.06
CA PHE A 101 6.95 -2.82 5.55
C PHE A 101 6.62 -1.33 5.47
N TYR A 102 5.40 -0.94 5.81
CA TYR A 102 4.99 0.47 5.80
C TYR A 102 4.40 0.87 7.15
N ASP A 103 4.61 2.11 7.52
CA ASP A 103 3.95 2.73 8.66
C ASP A 103 2.50 3.10 8.29
N ALA A 104 1.55 2.73 9.15
CA ALA A 104 0.13 2.91 8.88
C ALA A 104 -0.31 4.39 8.97
N ILE A 105 0.38 5.20 9.80
CA ILE A 105 0.02 6.61 10.02
C ILE A 105 0.59 7.48 8.90
N TYR A 106 1.86 7.31 8.58
CA TYR A 106 2.57 8.21 7.65
C TYR A 106 2.62 7.68 6.22
N ASN A 107 2.24 6.43 5.99
CA ASN A 107 2.25 5.75 4.68
C ASN A 107 3.62 5.83 3.96
N ILE A 108 4.67 5.70 4.74
CA ILE A 108 6.06 5.58 4.27
C ILE A 108 6.65 4.26 4.75
N PRO A 109 7.72 3.75 4.13
CA PRO A 109 8.42 2.57 4.58
C PRO A 109 8.79 2.66 6.06
N ASN A 110 8.62 1.56 6.80
CA ASN A 110 8.93 1.48 8.22
C ASN A 110 10.37 0.97 8.48
N ARG A 111 10.74 0.82 9.78
CA ARG A 111 12.04 0.30 10.22
C ARG A 111 12.37 -1.08 9.61
N ALA A 112 11.40 -1.99 9.53
CA ALA A 112 11.65 -3.32 8.98
C ALA A 112 12.03 -3.26 7.49
N ARG A 113 11.44 -2.32 6.75
CA ARG A 113 11.81 -2.07 5.35
C ARG A 113 13.19 -1.43 5.24
N LEU A 114 13.51 -0.46 6.10
CA LEU A 114 14.84 0.16 6.14
C LEU A 114 15.92 -0.90 6.31
N ASN A 115 15.82 -1.75 7.34
CA ASN A 115 16.78 -2.81 7.60
C ASN A 115 16.97 -3.72 6.39
N LYS A 116 15.87 -4.17 5.78
CA LYS A 116 15.91 -5.02 4.58
C LYS A 116 16.59 -4.35 3.38
N ASP A 117 16.41 -3.06 3.20
CA ASP A 117 17.01 -2.34 2.07
C ASP A 117 18.48 -2.02 2.36
N LEU A 118 18.84 -1.65 3.59
CA LEU A 118 20.24 -1.49 4.02
C LEU A 118 21.04 -2.80 3.89
N ASP A 119 20.50 -3.94 4.34
CA ASP A 119 21.14 -5.24 4.17
C ASP A 119 21.47 -5.56 2.71
N LYS A 120 20.61 -5.19 1.78
CA LYS A 120 20.88 -5.39 0.35
C LYS A 120 21.97 -4.48 -0.18
N ILE A 121 22.00 -3.23 0.29
CA ILE A 121 22.94 -2.21 -0.14
C ILE A 121 24.34 -2.57 0.39
N ILE A 122 24.44 -2.91 1.67
CA ILE A 122 25.70 -3.31 2.32
C ILE A 122 26.26 -4.60 1.68
N LYS A 123 25.40 -5.60 1.42
CA LYS A 123 25.83 -6.84 0.71
C LYS A 123 26.35 -6.59 -0.71
N ARG A 124 25.95 -5.48 -1.35
CA ARG A 124 26.49 -5.06 -2.65
C ARG A 124 27.75 -4.23 -2.54
N ASN A 125 28.25 -4.02 -1.31
CA ASN A 125 29.40 -3.16 -1.02
C ASN A 125 29.23 -1.72 -1.56
N THR A 126 27.98 -1.23 -1.58
CA THR A 126 27.65 0.12 -2.00
C THR A 126 27.90 1.08 -0.84
N LYS A 127 28.64 2.15 -1.09
CA LYS A 127 28.81 3.23 -0.13
C LYS A 127 27.59 4.14 -0.10
N GLY A 128 27.40 4.84 1.01
CA GLY A 128 26.33 5.81 1.11
C GLY A 128 26.20 6.38 2.51
N SER A 129 25.12 7.13 2.73
CA SER A 129 24.86 7.72 4.04
C SER A 129 23.44 7.43 4.53
N LEU A 130 23.31 7.39 5.84
CA LEU A 130 22.06 7.31 6.56
C LEU A 130 21.92 8.55 7.44
N ILE A 131 20.90 9.35 7.20
CA ILE A 131 20.60 10.56 7.96
C ILE A 131 19.40 10.31 8.84
N ALA A 132 19.55 10.47 10.15
CA ALA A 132 18.43 10.51 11.08
C ALA A 132 17.91 11.93 11.21
N PHE A 133 16.62 12.10 10.99
CA PHE A 133 15.89 13.34 11.17
C PHE A 133 14.83 13.14 12.26
N LYS A 134 14.99 13.78 13.41
CA LYS A 134 14.09 13.66 14.56
C LYS A 134 13.38 14.97 14.82
N VAL A 135 12.05 14.96 14.88
CA VAL A 135 11.27 16.11 15.38
C VAL A 135 11.22 16.01 16.91
N THR A 136 11.77 17.03 17.60
CA THR A 136 11.99 16.99 19.06
C THR A 136 10.85 17.57 19.87
N ASN A 137 10.07 18.51 19.31
CA ASN A 137 8.96 19.19 19.98
C ASN A 137 7.57 18.55 19.77
N THR A 138 7.51 17.28 19.35
CA THR A 138 6.24 16.57 19.09
C THR A 138 5.33 16.49 20.31
N ARG A 139 5.89 16.31 21.53
CA ARG A 139 5.10 16.29 22.76
C ARG A 139 4.39 17.62 23.02
N THR A 140 5.07 18.74 22.81
CA THR A 140 4.49 20.08 22.94
C THR A 140 3.39 20.31 21.91
N LEU A 141 3.63 19.92 20.65
CA LEU A 141 2.64 20.00 19.58
C LEU A 141 1.39 19.16 19.90
N SER A 142 1.57 17.92 20.37
CA SER A 142 0.46 17.05 20.76
C SER A 142 -0.31 17.56 21.98
N ALA A 143 0.39 18.18 22.95
CA ALA A 143 -0.25 18.75 24.15
C ALA A 143 -1.09 19.98 23.82
N VAL A 144 -0.67 20.81 22.87
CA VAL A 144 -1.35 22.06 22.48
C VAL A 144 -2.46 21.81 21.45
N TYR A 145 -2.17 21.03 20.42
CA TYR A 145 -3.06 20.87 19.25
C TYR A 145 -3.74 19.50 19.18
N GLY A 146 -3.40 18.58 20.06
CA GLY A 146 -3.89 17.21 20.07
C GLY A 146 -3.09 16.25 19.20
N HIS A 147 -3.27 14.94 19.43
CA HIS A 147 -2.51 13.89 18.74
C HIS A 147 -2.81 13.84 17.24
N THR A 148 -4.08 13.92 16.85
CA THR A 148 -4.49 13.86 15.43
C THR A 148 -3.84 14.97 14.62
N TYR A 149 -3.82 16.19 15.15
CA TYR A 149 -3.18 17.33 14.49
C TYR A 149 -1.66 17.13 14.36
N SER A 150 -1.01 16.68 15.44
CA SER A 150 0.42 16.37 15.43
C SER A 150 0.77 15.28 14.37
N ASP A 151 -0.05 14.24 14.27
CA ASP A 151 0.14 13.19 13.26
C ASP A 151 -0.03 13.72 11.83
N MET A 152 -1.01 14.58 11.60
CA MET A 152 -1.19 15.23 10.29
C MET A 152 -0.02 16.14 9.92
N LEU A 153 0.50 16.89 10.89
CA LEU A 153 1.68 17.73 10.72
C LEU A 153 2.92 16.88 10.39
N LEU A 154 3.17 15.80 11.14
CA LEU A 154 4.27 14.88 10.88
C LEU A 154 4.11 14.18 9.51
N ARG A 155 2.87 13.89 9.10
CA ARG A 155 2.60 13.38 7.75
C ARG A 155 2.99 14.38 6.66
N SER A 156 2.73 15.67 6.87
CA SER A 156 3.16 16.72 5.93
C SER A 156 4.69 16.84 5.85
N ILE A 157 5.38 16.66 6.98
CA ILE A 157 6.84 16.60 7.03
C ILE A 157 7.36 15.36 6.28
N ALA A 158 6.76 14.19 6.53
CA ALA A 158 7.11 12.96 5.82
C ALA A 158 6.95 13.10 4.30
N GLN A 159 5.89 13.75 3.85
CA GLN A 159 5.67 14.02 2.44
C GLN A 159 6.74 14.96 1.88
N TYR A 160 7.06 16.04 2.59
CA TYR A 160 8.16 16.94 2.20
C TYR A 160 9.49 16.20 2.05
N LEU A 161 9.84 15.32 3.00
CA LEU A 161 11.06 14.53 2.93
C LEU A 161 11.09 13.58 1.73
N LYS A 162 9.93 13.03 1.34
CA LYS A 162 9.80 12.20 0.12
C LYS A 162 9.98 13.00 -1.17
N ASP A 163 9.54 14.26 -1.15
CA ASP A 163 9.53 15.12 -2.33
C ASP A 163 10.86 15.90 -2.49
N LEU A 164 11.86 15.59 -1.66
CA LEU A 164 13.19 16.19 -1.79
C LEU A 164 13.80 15.90 -3.17
N PRO A 165 14.40 16.90 -3.83
CA PRO A 165 14.98 16.75 -5.17
C PRO A 165 16.34 16.02 -5.12
N VAL A 166 16.38 14.87 -4.45
CA VAL A 166 17.59 14.03 -4.28
C VAL A 166 17.33 12.70 -4.94
N LYS A 167 18.21 12.31 -5.84
CA LYS A 167 18.09 11.06 -6.58
C LYS A 167 18.21 9.87 -5.65
N ASP A 168 17.33 8.88 -5.86
CA ASP A 168 17.33 7.57 -5.17
C ASP A 168 17.26 7.65 -3.63
N ILE A 169 16.80 8.78 -3.07
CA ILE A 169 16.61 8.92 -1.62
C ILE A 169 15.52 7.97 -1.12
N GLY A 170 15.83 7.15 -0.12
CA GLY A 170 14.86 6.36 0.62
C GLY A 170 14.45 7.08 1.90
N VAL A 171 13.13 7.29 2.10
CA VAL A 171 12.59 7.89 3.32
C VAL A 171 11.83 6.85 4.11
N TYR A 172 12.16 6.68 5.39
CA TYR A 172 11.62 5.67 6.27
C TYR A 172 11.18 6.27 7.60
N TYR A 173 10.09 5.79 8.13
CA TYR A 173 9.73 6.07 9.52
C TYR A 173 10.36 5.03 10.44
N PHE A 174 11.10 5.52 11.43
CA PHE A 174 11.82 4.63 12.34
C PHE A 174 11.06 4.42 13.65
N THR A 175 10.86 5.48 14.44
CA THR A 175 10.08 5.49 15.69
C THR A 175 10.03 6.91 16.25
N ASN A 176 9.04 7.24 17.09
CA ASN A 176 9.02 8.46 17.90
C ASN A 176 9.36 9.75 17.12
N ALA A 177 8.72 9.94 15.98
CA ALA A 177 8.98 11.07 15.06
C ALA A 177 10.43 11.15 14.54
N ILE A 178 11.11 10.01 14.45
CA ILE A 178 12.40 9.86 13.79
C ILE A 178 12.15 9.32 12.38
N PHE A 179 12.62 10.06 11.39
CA PHE A 179 12.67 9.67 10.00
C PHE A 179 14.12 9.34 9.63
N MET A 180 14.31 8.29 8.85
CA MET A 180 15.62 7.89 8.34
C MET A 180 15.66 8.16 6.85
N LEU A 181 16.66 8.90 6.41
CA LEU A 181 16.91 9.20 5.00
C LEU A 181 18.12 8.38 4.57
N ASN A 182 17.92 7.46 3.64
CA ASN A 182 19.00 6.65 3.09
C ASN A 182 19.40 7.17 1.72
N LEU A 183 20.69 7.46 1.55
CA LEU A 183 21.29 7.96 0.32
C LEU A 183 22.32 6.95 -0.16
N PRO A 184 21.95 5.98 -1.00
CA PRO A 184 22.91 5.09 -1.61
C PRO A 184 23.77 5.83 -2.66
N ASP A 185 24.98 5.37 -2.86
CA ASP A 185 25.94 5.93 -3.84
C ASP A 185 26.22 7.44 -3.71
N CYS A 186 26.00 8.03 -2.52
CA CYS A 186 26.28 9.44 -2.30
C CYS A 186 27.68 9.66 -1.74
N THR A 187 28.24 10.83 -2.03
CA THR A 187 29.47 11.34 -1.42
C THR A 187 29.18 12.02 -0.07
N ASP A 188 30.21 12.12 0.78
CA ASP A 188 30.11 12.83 2.07
C ASP A 188 29.62 14.27 1.92
N ASN A 189 30.05 14.96 0.84
CA ASN A 189 29.64 16.33 0.57
C ASN A 189 28.17 16.42 0.19
N GLU A 190 27.65 15.48 -0.61
CA GLU A 190 26.22 15.43 -0.96
C GLU A 190 25.34 15.19 0.27
N ALA A 191 25.76 14.29 1.16
CA ALA A 191 25.06 14.05 2.41
C ALA A 191 25.08 15.27 3.34
N LYS A 192 26.21 15.95 3.48
CA LYS A 192 26.34 17.19 4.27
C LYS A 192 25.49 18.31 3.69
N ASN A 193 25.52 18.51 2.37
CA ASN A 193 24.68 19.52 1.68
C ASN A 193 23.20 19.28 1.93
N LEU A 194 22.74 17.99 1.92
CA LEU A 194 21.37 17.67 2.25
C LEU A 194 21.01 18.03 3.69
N VAL A 195 21.90 17.76 4.65
CA VAL A 195 21.67 18.15 6.05
C VAL A 195 21.60 19.66 6.19
N GLU A 196 22.50 20.42 5.56
CA GLU A 196 22.47 21.89 5.58
C GLU A 196 21.17 22.43 4.97
N MET A 197 20.70 21.85 3.89
CA MET A 197 19.42 22.20 3.26
C MET A 197 18.24 21.94 4.22
N LEU A 198 18.24 20.80 4.92
CA LEU A 198 17.21 20.47 5.90
C LEU A 198 17.28 21.43 7.10
N ILE A 199 18.46 21.74 7.61
CA ILE A 199 18.67 22.74 8.68
C ILE A 199 18.08 24.08 8.25
N HIS A 200 18.44 24.56 7.08
CA HIS A 200 17.94 25.84 6.56
C HIS A 200 16.42 25.85 6.38
N ARG A 201 15.83 24.74 5.91
CA ARG A 201 14.37 24.63 5.74
C ARG A 201 13.62 24.64 7.08
N PHE A 202 14.09 23.87 8.06
CA PHE A 202 13.44 23.72 9.35
C PHE A 202 13.78 24.82 10.37
N SER A 203 14.74 25.71 10.07
CA SER A 203 14.93 26.96 10.81
C SER A 203 13.83 28.01 10.52
N LYS A 204 13.06 27.82 9.45
CA LYS A 204 11.92 28.65 9.10
C LYS A 204 10.62 28.04 9.60
N PRO A 205 9.59 28.84 9.92
CA PRO A 205 8.30 28.31 10.31
C PRO A 205 7.74 27.32 9.27
N TRP A 206 7.08 26.30 9.77
CA TRP A 206 6.39 25.30 8.96
C TRP A 206 4.92 25.69 8.83
N LYS A 207 4.49 25.97 7.63
CA LYS A 207 3.07 26.22 7.33
C LYS A 207 2.30 24.92 7.25
N PHE A 208 1.23 24.79 8.05
CA PHE A 208 0.33 23.69 8.03
C PHE A 208 -1.12 24.19 8.21
N GLY A 209 -1.92 24.12 7.13
CA GLY A 209 -3.20 24.82 7.08
C GLY A 209 -3.03 26.33 7.11
N GLU A 210 -3.72 27.00 8.01
CA GLU A 210 -3.61 28.46 8.24
C GLU A 210 -2.57 28.81 9.31
N ASP A 211 -2.06 27.81 10.04
CA ASP A 211 -1.13 27.97 11.15
C ASP A 211 0.33 27.88 10.71
N GLU A 212 1.19 28.59 11.43
CA GLU A 212 2.65 28.50 11.31
C GLU A 212 3.24 27.91 12.60
N HIS A 213 4.06 26.85 12.43
CA HIS A 213 4.67 26.14 13.53
C HIS A 213 6.19 26.23 13.50
N SER A 214 6.80 26.48 14.62
CA SER A 214 8.22 26.26 14.82
C SER A 214 8.48 24.77 15.01
N ILE A 215 9.14 24.11 14.06
CA ILE A 215 9.52 22.71 14.15
C ILE A 215 10.94 22.60 14.67
N HIS A 216 11.08 22.03 15.86
CA HIS A 216 12.41 21.74 16.40
C HIS A 216 12.82 20.34 15.96
N CYS A 217 14.00 20.22 15.39
CA CYS A 217 14.53 18.93 14.94
C CYS A 217 16.01 18.78 15.28
N SER A 218 16.45 17.54 15.41
CA SER A 218 17.85 17.15 15.47
C SER A 218 18.16 16.21 14.30
N LEU A 219 19.37 16.37 13.74
CA LEU A 219 19.85 15.54 12.63
C LEU A 219 21.17 14.86 13.04
N GLY A 220 21.35 13.65 12.53
CA GLY A 220 22.61 12.94 12.65
C GLY A 220 22.92 12.20 11.36
N ILE A 221 24.19 12.04 11.03
CA ILE A 221 24.66 11.35 9.84
C ILE A 221 25.53 10.16 10.24
N ALA A 222 25.32 9.03 9.56
CA ALA A 222 26.22 7.89 9.56
C ALA A 222 26.57 7.52 8.11
N PHE A 223 27.83 7.13 7.88
CA PHE A 223 28.30 6.65 6.57
C PHE A 223 28.49 5.14 6.63
N TYR A 224 28.00 4.44 5.63
CA TYR A 224 28.18 3.01 5.52
C TYR A 224 29.07 2.68 4.31
N PRO A 225 29.91 1.61 4.40
CA PRO A 225 30.05 0.67 5.51
C PRO A 225 30.89 1.16 6.69
N GLU A 226 31.44 2.37 6.66
CA GLU A 226 32.45 2.87 7.62
C GLU A 226 31.94 2.91 9.08
N ASN A 227 30.68 3.33 9.28
CA ASN A 227 30.05 3.42 10.61
C ASN A 227 29.17 2.21 10.97
N GLY A 228 29.16 1.14 10.16
CA GLY A 228 28.40 -0.07 10.42
C GLY A 228 28.49 -1.06 9.28
N GLU A 229 28.83 -2.32 9.61
CA GLU A 229 28.93 -3.42 8.64
C GLU A 229 27.60 -4.11 8.40
N ASP A 230 26.56 -3.78 9.18
CA ASP A 230 25.19 -4.29 9.04
C ASP A 230 24.17 -3.17 9.22
N ALA A 231 22.91 -3.48 8.90
CA ALA A 231 21.81 -2.52 8.98
C ALA A 231 21.52 -2.05 10.42
N GLU A 232 21.78 -2.90 11.41
CA GLU A 232 21.54 -2.59 12.82
C GLU A 232 22.65 -1.68 13.36
N GLY A 233 23.91 -1.94 13.02
CA GLY A 233 25.06 -1.09 13.33
C GLY A 233 24.95 0.29 12.68
N ALA A 234 24.60 0.36 11.40
CA ALA A 234 24.39 1.64 10.70
C ALA A 234 23.23 2.46 11.29
N ALA A 235 22.15 1.81 11.73
CA ALA A 235 20.99 2.49 12.34
C ALA A 235 21.22 2.87 13.81
N HIS A 236 22.17 2.23 14.51
CA HIS A 236 22.57 2.48 15.89
C HIS A 236 23.96 3.13 16.01
N ALA A 237 24.65 3.37 14.89
CA ALA A 237 25.88 4.13 14.93
C ALA A 237 25.62 5.42 15.72
N ASP A 238 26.46 5.67 16.72
CA ASP A 238 26.48 6.97 17.41
C ASP A 238 26.63 8.02 16.30
N LEU A 239 25.51 8.72 16.05
CA LEU A 239 25.43 9.66 14.93
C LEU A 239 26.50 10.70 15.13
N THR A 240 27.60 10.56 14.42
CA THR A 240 28.89 11.23 14.66
C THR A 240 28.83 12.75 14.60
N VAL A 241 27.73 13.29 14.08
CA VAL A 241 27.43 14.73 14.07
C VAL A 241 25.97 14.93 14.36
N THR A 242 25.65 15.29 15.61
CA THR A 242 24.27 15.67 15.98
C THR A 242 24.12 17.18 15.82
N PHE A 243 23.31 17.61 14.87
CA PHE A 243 22.89 19.01 14.75
C PHE A 243 21.57 19.19 15.50
N ASP A 244 21.61 19.89 16.63
CA ASP A 244 20.41 20.26 17.38
C ASP A 244 20.01 21.68 16.97
N LEU A 245 18.94 21.80 16.18
CA LEU A 245 18.41 23.09 15.71
C LEU A 245 17.83 23.94 16.85
N SER A 246 17.54 23.36 18.01
CA SER A 246 17.12 24.13 19.19
C SER A 246 18.24 25.01 19.76
N LEU A 247 19.50 24.68 19.47
CA LEU A 247 20.69 25.45 19.89
C LEU A 247 21.13 26.52 18.89
N ILE A 248 20.65 26.46 17.64
CA ILE A 248 21.05 27.42 16.58
C ILE A 248 20.33 28.77 16.73
N HIS A 249 19.27 28.85 17.51
CA HIS A 249 18.51 30.09 17.75
C HIS A 249 19.18 31.05 18.74
N ILE A 250 20.40 30.82 19.23
CA ILE A 250 21.07 31.65 20.27
C ILE A 250 22.26 32.43 19.76
N SER A 251 22.50 32.52 18.48
CA SER A 251 23.51 33.48 17.97
C SER A 251 22.91 34.49 17.00
N GLU A 252 22.01 35.36 17.50
CA GLU A 252 21.95 36.68 16.90
C GLU A 252 23.34 37.35 17.12
N PRO A 253 23.98 37.87 16.05
CA PRO A 253 25.15 38.68 16.25
C PRO A 253 24.69 39.93 17.03
N THR A 254 25.16 40.05 18.26
CA THR A 254 25.06 41.29 19.02
C THR A 254 25.52 42.44 18.14
N ARG A 255 24.58 43.28 17.67
CA ARG A 255 24.91 44.59 17.10
C ARG A 255 25.69 45.36 18.14
N PRO A 256 26.86 45.83 17.83
CA PRO A 256 27.53 46.78 18.71
C PRO A 256 26.67 48.05 18.79
N LEU A 257 26.30 48.40 20.02
CA LEU A 257 25.75 49.69 20.34
C LEU A 257 26.81 50.72 20.10
N TYR A 258 26.60 51.54 19.09
CA TYR A 258 27.17 52.89 19.03
C TYR A 258 26.03 53.89 19.09
#